data_1135228ca87ffaa63f289c751d70423b
#
_entry.id   1135228ca87ffaa63f289c751d70423b
#
_cell.length_a   1.000
_cell.length_b   1.000
_cell.length_c   1.000
_cell.angle_alpha   90.00
_cell.angle_beta   90.00
_cell.angle_gamma   90.00
#
_symmetry.space_group_name_H-M   'P 1'
#
loop_
_entity.id
_entity.type
_entity.pdbx_description
1 polymer ?
#
loop_
_entity_poly.entity_id
_entity_poly.type
_entity_poly.pdbx_seq_one_letter_code
_entity_poly.pdbx_strand_id
1 'polypeptide(L)'
;MKESNPKHSLDDYDFGELAKTESNARARTRLYILHQYRIGKHSFEIAENLNINIETVRRTRRRYQASGLDSLYDKPRSGRNSKLAPEHIESFKQLIVDSQAKRGGGRLTGQDIQKLAHEHYQASYSVNGIYELLARIGMSWISARSKHPQADINAQEAFKKTS
;
A
#
# COMPACT_ATOMS: atom_id res chain seq x y z
N MET A 1 36.18 0.17 -18.02
CA MET A 1 34.72 -0.04 -17.74
C MET A 1 34.19 -0.93 -18.84
N LYS A 2 33.69 -2.15 -18.50
CA LYS A 2 33.04 -3.02 -19.50
C LYS A 2 31.69 -2.40 -19.85
N GLU A 3 31.54 -1.90 -21.07
CA GLU A 3 30.20 -1.58 -21.61
C GLU A 3 29.44 -2.90 -21.72
N SER A 4 28.49 -3.10 -20.82
CA SER A 4 27.56 -4.21 -20.95
C SER A 4 26.64 -3.89 -22.11
N ASN A 5 26.66 -4.75 -23.14
CA ASN A 5 25.77 -4.63 -24.29
C ASN A 5 24.32 -4.52 -23.80
N PRO A 6 23.54 -3.51 -24.23
CA PRO A 6 22.19 -3.32 -23.75
C PRO A 6 21.32 -4.54 -24.10
N LYS A 7 20.54 -5.02 -23.15
CA LYS A 7 19.63 -6.17 -23.35
C LYS A 7 18.43 -5.83 -24.24
N HIS A 8 18.05 -4.55 -24.28
CA HIS A 8 16.90 -4.02 -25.03
C HIS A 8 17.35 -2.84 -25.87
N SER A 9 16.98 -2.87 -27.16
CA SER A 9 17.25 -1.81 -28.12
C SER A 9 16.16 -0.71 -28.04
N LEU A 10 16.54 0.49 -28.43
CA LEU A 10 15.56 1.58 -28.61
C LEU A 10 14.69 1.40 -29.85
N ASP A 11 15.02 0.42 -30.69
CA ASP A 11 14.26 0.10 -31.92
C ASP A 11 13.25 -1.04 -31.70
N ASP A 12 13.23 -1.66 -30.50
CA ASP A 12 12.34 -2.79 -30.19
C ASP A 12 10.85 -2.41 -30.26
N TYR A 13 10.51 -1.14 -30.00
CA TYR A 13 9.12 -0.67 -29.92
C TYR A 13 8.92 0.72 -30.51
N ASP A 14 7.69 0.99 -30.95
CA ASP A 14 7.25 2.38 -31.17
C ASP A 14 6.78 3.01 -29.87
N PHE A 15 7.72 3.66 -29.19
CA PHE A 15 7.44 4.33 -27.90
C PHE A 15 6.46 5.50 -28.03
N GLY A 16 6.36 6.12 -29.22
CA GLY A 16 5.41 7.19 -29.48
C GLY A 16 3.96 6.68 -29.45
N GLU A 17 3.70 5.55 -30.13
CA GLU A 17 2.38 4.92 -30.10
C GLU A 17 2.04 4.35 -28.72
N LEU A 18 2.99 3.70 -28.06
CA LEU A 18 2.79 3.22 -26.69
C LEU A 18 2.45 4.36 -25.72
N ALA A 19 3.09 5.53 -25.86
CA ALA A 19 2.81 6.66 -25.01
C ALA A 19 1.41 7.25 -25.19
N LYS A 20 0.81 7.16 -26.38
CA LYS A 20 -0.55 7.65 -26.64
C LYS A 20 -1.62 6.87 -25.89
N THR A 21 -1.43 5.56 -25.76
CA THR A 21 -2.39 4.65 -25.13
C THR A 21 -2.13 4.45 -23.63
N GLU A 22 -0.95 4.86 -23.12
CA GLU A 22 -0.56 4.66 -21.72
C GLU A 22 -1.35 5.55 -20.77
N SER A 23 -2.06 4.95 -19.80
CA SER A 23 -2.86 5.66 -18.80
C SER A 23 -2.02 6.21 -17.65
N ASN A 24 -0.93 5.51 -17.28
CA ASN A 24 -0.05 5.93 -16.21
C ASN A 24 0.82 7.11 -16.63
N ALA A 25 0.59 8.29 -16.06
CA ALA A 25 1.28 9.52 -16.43
C ALA A 25 2.82 9.42 -16.34
N ARG A 26 3.35 8.71 -15.33
CA ARG A 26 4.81 8.53 -15.17
C ARG A 26 5.39 7.59 -16.23
N ALA A 27 4.71 6.49 -16.51
CA ALA A 27 5.11 5.56 -17.55
C ALA A 27 5.04 6.25 -18.91
N ARG A 28 3.99 7.02 -19.19
CA ARG A 28 3.84 7.83 -20.40
C ARG A 28 5.01 8.79 -20.60
N THR A 29 5.40 9.55 -19.58
CA THR A 29 6.55 10.46 -19.65
C THR A 29 7.84 9.68 -19.98
N ARG A 30 8.04 8.52 -19.38
CA ARG A 30 9.21 7.66 -19.63
C ARG A 30 9.21 7.12 -21.07
N LEU A 31 8.06 6.74 -21.60
CA LEU A 31 7.91 6.36 -23.03
C LEU A 31 8.24 7.52 -23.96
N TYR A 32 7.79 8.75 -23.68
CA TYR A 32 8.18 9.92 -24.46
C TYR A 32 9.68 10.18 -24.42
N ILE A 33 10.35 9.98 -23.29
CA ILE A 33 11.81 10.08 -23.20
C ILE A 33 12.46 9.07 -24.16
N LEU A 34 12.02 7.83 -24.18
CA LEU A 34 12.58 6.77 -25.07
C LEU A 34 12.27 7.08 -26.54
N HIS A 35 11.07 7.58 -26.86
CA HIS A 35 10.73 8.04 -28.21
C HIS A 35 11.67 9.14 -28.68
N GLN A 36 11.95 10.15 -27.85
CA GLN A 36 12.89 11.22 -28.19
C GLN A 36 14.30 10.69 -28.45
N TYR A 37 14.78 9.71 -27.68
CA TYR A 37 16.05 9.05 -27.94
C TYR A 37 16.04 8.28 -29.26
N ARG A 38 14.95 7.56 -29.58
CA ARG A 38 14.80 6.81 -30.84
C ARG A 38 14.91 7.70 -32.07
N ILE A 39 14.38 8.93 -32.00
CA ILE A 39 14.49 9.91 -33.09
C ILE A 39 15.80 10.71 -33.07
N GLY A 40 16.80 10.25 -32.29
CA GLY A 40 18.18 10.76 -32.31
C GLY A 40 18.46 11.96 -31.40
N LYS A 41 17.53 12.39 -30.56
CA LYS A 41 17.77 13.53 -29.65
C LYS A 41 18.72 13.16 -28.51
N HIS A 42 19.53 14.13 -28.10
CA HIS A 42 20.44 13.98 -26.98
C HIS A 42 19.75 14.23 -25.62
N SER A 43 20.33 13.67 -24.55
CA SER A 43 19.78 13.76 -23.18
C SER A 43 19.47 15.19 -22.73
N PHE A 44 20.29 16.15 -23.13
CA PHE A 44 20.12 17.56 -22.78
C PHE A 44 18.85 18.16 -23.44
N GLU A 45 18.70 17.96 -24.74
CA GLU A 45 17.53 18.43 -25.51
C GLU A 45 16.23 17.82 -24.99
N ILE A 46 16.25 16.51 -24.63
CA ILE A 46 15.10 15.82 -24.07
C ILE A 46 14.72 16.44 -22.72
N ALA A 47 15.71 16.70 -21.87
CA ALA A 47 15.52 17.31 -20.57
C ALA A 47 14.90 18.71 -20.66
N GLU A 48 15.38 19.54 -21.58
CA GLU A 48 14.81 20.87 -21.88
C GLU A 48 13.38 20.76 -22.40
N ASN A 49 13.16 19.96 -23.45
CA ASN A 49 11.84 19.81 -24.08
C ASN A 49 10.74 19.36 -23.12
N LEU A 50 11.08 18.49 -22.16
CA LEU A 50 10.13 17.94 -21.20
C LEU A 50 10.15 18.66 -19.85
N ASN A 51 11.02 19.67 -19.69
CA ASN A 51 11.24 20.39 -18.44
C ASN A 51 11.49 19.46 -17.24
N ILE A 52 12.41 18.50 -17.41
CA ILE A 52 12.78 17.50 -16.39
C ILE A 52 14.30 17.44 -16.20
N ASN A 53 14.72 16.88 -15.08
CA ASN A 53 16.14 16.72 -14.78
C ASN A 53 16.80 15.74 -15.77
N ILE A 54 17.97 16.12 -16.32
CA ILE A 54 18.75 15.34 -17.27
C ILE A 54 19.12 13.92 -16.72
N GLU A 55 19.36 13.80 -15.42
CA GLU A 55 19.66 12.51 -14.83
C GLU A 55 18.42 11.58 -14.83
N THR A 56 17.21 12.14 -14.75
CA THR A 56 15.96 11.38 -14.92
C THR A 56 15.88 10.81 -16.35
N VAL A 57 16.24 11.61 -17.36
CA VAL A 57 16.28 11.17 -18.76
C VAL A 57 17.28 10.02 -18.94
N ARG A 58 18.52 10.22 -18.49
CA ARG A 58 19.60 9.21 -18.58
C ARG A 58 19.25 7.92 -17.84
N ARG A 59 18.68 8.04 -16.63
CA ARG A 59 18.26 6.89 -15.82
C ARG A 59 17.13 6.11 -16.47
N THR A 60 16.18 6.77 -17.11
CA THR A 60 15.09 6.12 -17.84
C THR A 60 15.64 5.25 -18.96
N ARG A 61 16.56 5.78 -19.79
CA ARG A 61 17.21 5.00 -20.85
C ARG A 61 17.98 3.79 -20.29
N ARG A 62 18.84 4.00 -19.28
CA ARG A 62 19.60 2.91 -18.64
C ARG A 62 18.71 1.80 -18.09
N ARG A 63 17.62 2.17 -17.40
CA ARG A 63 16.64 1.22 -16.84
C ARG A 63 15.96 0.41 -17.93
N TYR A 64 15.49 1.07 -18.99
CA TYR A 64 14.88 0.39 -20.13
C TYR A 64 15.88 -0.58 -20.79
N GLN A 65 17.09 -0.13 -21.11
CA GLN A 65 18.11 -0.96 -21.75
C GLN A 65 18.51 -2.18 -20.90
N ALA A 66 18.40 -2.09 -19.58
CA ALA A 66 18.71 -3.19 -18.66
C ALA A 66 17.54 -4.17 -18.45
N SER A 67 16.30 -3.69 -18.41
CA SER A 67 15.14 -4.45 -17.89
C SER A 67 13.86 -4.33 -18.74
N GLY A 68 13.89 -3.67 -19.89
CA GLY A 68 12.76 -3.55 -20.82
C GLY A 68 11.61 -2.66 -20.31
N LEU A 69 10.43 -2.84 -20.92
CA LEU A 69 9.23 -2.00 -20.67
C LEU A 69 8.75 -2.02 -19.22
N ASP A 70 8.84 -3.16 -18.54
CA ASP A 70 8.40 -3.29 -17.13
C ASP A 70 9.14 -2.32 -16.20
N SER A 71 10.35 -1.92 -16.58
CA SER A 71 11.16 -0.97 -15.83
C SER A 71 10.60 0.46 -15.85
N LEU A 72 9.70 0.75 -16.77
CA LEU A 72 9.07 2.06 -16.91
C LEU A 72 7.95 2.28 -15.88
N TYR A 73 7.48 1.22 -15.23
CA TYR A 73 6.49 1.30 -14.17
C TYR A 73 7.16 1.41 -12.80
N ASP A 74 6.51 2.12 -11.89
CA ASP A 74 6.99 2.19 -10.52
C ASP A 74 6.61 0.90 -9.78
N LYS A 75 7.61 0.30 -9.12
CA LYS A 75 7.36 -0.84 -8.23
C LYS A 75 6.59 -0.37 -6.99
N PRO A 76 5.72 -1.22 -6.41
CA PRO A 76 5.12 -0.94 -5.13
C PRO A 76 6.20 -0.59 -4.11
N ARG A 77 5.96 0.46 -3.33
CA ARG A 77 6.87 0.84 -2.26
C ARG A 77 6.46 0.09 -0.99
N SER A 78 7.42 -0.41 -0.24
CA SER A 78 7.17 -1.12 1.03
C SER A 78 6.44 -0.27 2.08
N GLY A 79 6.42 1.05 1.90
CA GLY A 79 5.85 1.98 2.87
C GLY A 79 6.66 2.04 4.18
N ARG A 80 6.03 2.56 5.22
CA ARG A 80 6.60 2.57 6.57
C ARG A 80 6.46 1.18 7.19
N ASN A 81 7.53 0.68 7.79
CA ASN A 81 7.49 -0.58 8.53
C ASN A 81 6.45 -0.53 9.66
N SER A 82 5.73 -1.63 9.86
CA SER A 82 4.81 -1.78 10.98
C SER A 82 5.57 -1.69 12.30
N LYS A 83 5.00 -1.00 13.29
CA LYS A 83 5.58 -0.94 14.64
C LYS A 83 5.45 -2.29 15.36
N LEU A 84 4.42 -3.07 15.03
CA LEU A 84 4.29 -4.48 15.43
C LEU A 84 4.85 -5.34 14.30
N ALA A 85 5.84 -6.16 14.59
CA ALA A 85 6.45 -7.05 13.62
C ALA A 85 5.45 -8.12 13.14
N PRO A 86 5.52 -8.57 11.87
CA PRO A 86 4.58 -9.54 11.31
C PRO A 86 4.49 -10.84 12.14
N GLU A 87 5.61 -11.29 12.69
CA GLU A 87 5.70 -12.49 13.54
C GLU A 87 4.90 -12.40 14.85
N HIS A 88 4.63 -11.17 15.31
CA HIS A 88 3.87 -10.93 16.54
C HIS A 88 2.37 -10.75 16.32
N ILE A 89 1.89 -10.76 15.08
CA ILE A 89 0.48 -10.48 14.79
C ILE A 89 -0.44 -11.52 15.44
N GLU A 90 -0.15 -12.81 15.27
CA GLU A 90 -1.02 -13.86 15.81
C GLU A 90 -0.97 -13.93 17.34
N SER A 91 0.21 -13.79 17.93
CA SER A 91 0.35 -13.72 19.39
C SER A 91 -0.35 -12.48 19.98
N PHE A 92 -0.35 -11.35 19.25
CA PHE A 92 -1.06 -10.15 19.67
C PHE A 92 -2.59 -10.32 19.59
N LYS A 93 -3.11 -10.98 18.55
CA LYS A 93 -4.53 -11.32 18.45
C LYS A 93 -4.96 -12.20 19.64
N GLN A 94 -4.19 -13.25 19.92
CA GLN A 94 -4.48 -14.13 21.04
C GLN A 94 -4.44 -13.39 22.37
N LEU A 95 -3.46 -12.53 22.59
CA LEU A 95 -3.37 -11.69 23.79
C LEU A 95 -4.62 -10.82 24.00
N ILE A 96 -5.16 -10.23 22.93
CA ILE A 96 -6.40 -9.42 22.99
C ILE A 96 -7.58 -10.31 23.41
N VAL A 97 -7.73 -11.49 22.80
CA VAL A 97 -8.81 -12.44 23.11
C VAL A 97 -8.73 -12.90 24.56
N ASP A 98 -7.54 -13.30 25.02
CA ASP A 98 -7.31 -13.76 26.39
C ASP A 98 -7.55 -12.64 27.42
N SER A 99 -7.12 -11.43 27.10
CA SER A 99 -7.35 -10.26 27.95
C SER A 99 -8.83 -9.90 28.05
N GLN A 100 -9.57 -10.06 26.95
CA GLN A 100 -11.03 -9.88 26.94
C GLN A 100 -11.72 -10.98 27.78
N ALA A 101 -11.29 -12.24 27.68
CA ALA A 101 -11.87 -13.35 28.42
C ALA A 101 -11.62 -13.23 29.94
N LYS A 102 -10.45 -12.74 30.34
CA LYS A 102 -10.10 -12.51 31.76
C LYS A 102 -10.87 -11.34 32.39
N ARG A 103 -11.44 -10.45 31.58
CA ARG A 103 -12.19 -9.28 32.06
C ARG A 103 -13.59 -9.72 32.47
N GLY A 104 -13.90 -9.78 33.74
CA GLY A 104 -15.19 -10.23 34.29
C GLY A 104 -16.44 -9.41 33.88
N GLY A 105 -16.34 -8.53 32.87
CA GLY A 105 -17.41 -7.76 32.28
C GLY A 105 -16.91 -6.58 31.47
N GLY A 106 -17.75 -6.08 30.55
CA GLY A 106 -17.40 -5.01 29.63
C GLY A 106 -16.45 -5.46 28.52
N ARG A 107 -16.06 -4.54 27.64
CA ARG A 107 -15.12 -4.79 26.54
C ARG A 107 -13.80 -4.07 26.75
N LEU A 108 -12.73 -4.57 26.15
CA LEU A 108 -11.48 -3.81 26.04
C LEU A 108 -11.72 -2.53 25.23
N THR A 109 -11.15 -1.43 25.67
CA THR A 109 -11.16 -0.17 24.93
C THR A 109 -9.94 -0.08 24.01
N GLY A 110 -9.94 0.85 23.04
CA GLY A 110 -8.76 1.12 22.24
C GLY A 110 -7.53 1.50 23.07
N GLN A 111 -7.74 2.15 24.21
CA GLN A 111 -6.68 2.47 25.18
C GLN A 111 -6.13 1.23 25.89
N ASP A 112 -6.99 0.26 26.25
CA ASP A 112 -6.55 -1.00 26.85
C ASP A 112 -5.67 -1.77 25.87
N ILE A 113 -6.08 -1.87 24.59
CA ILE A 113 -5.31 -2.55 23.55
C ILE A 113 -4.00 -1.80 23.23
N GLN A 114 -4.02 -0.46 23.30
CA GLN A 114 -2.80 0.35 23.17
C GLN A 114 -1.78 0.00 24.26
N LYS A 115 -2.22 -0.15 25.52
CA LYS A 115 -1.37 -0.58 26.64
C LYS A 115 -0.81 -1.96 26.40
N LEU A 116 -1.63 -2.94 26.02
CA LEU A 116 -1.18 -4.29 25.67
C LEU A 116 -0.10 -4.29 24.58
N ALA A 117 -0.28 -3.49 23.53
CA ALA A 117 0.71 -3.38 22.45
C ALA A 117 2.03 -2.80 22.96
N HIS A 118 1.97 -1.81 23.86
CA HIS A 118 3.16 -1.20 24.43
C HIS A 118 3.87 -2.12 25.43
N GLU A 119 3.15 -2.73 26.34
CA GLU A 119 3.71 -3.54 27.43
C GLU A 119 4.36 -4.84 26.92
N HIS A 120 3.70 -5.52 25.98
CA HIS A 120 4.17 -6.83 25.51
C HIS A 120 5.10 -6.76 24.29
N TYR A 121 4.97 -5.72 23.45
CA TYR A 121 5.70 -5.65 22.17
C TYR A 121 6.49 -4.35 22.00
N GLN A 122 6.53 -3.47 23.02
CA GLN A 122 7.16 -2.15 22.94
C GLN A 122 6.65 -1.28 21.74
N ALA A 123 5.46 -1.60 21.26
CA ALA A 123 4.86 -0.99 20.07
C ALA A 123 3.95 0.18 20.46
N SER A 124 4.45 1.41 20.33
CA SER A 124 3.70 2.62 20.65
C SER A 124 2.79 3.05 19.50
N TYR A 125 1.49 2.98 19.68
CA TYR A 125 0.45 3.46 18.77
C TYR A 125 -0.35 4.58 19.39
N SER A 126 -0.99 5.44 18.58
CA SER A 126 -2.13 6.22 19.02
C SER A 126 -3.39 5.33 19.06
N VAL A 127 -4.45 5.79 19.75
CA VAL A 127 -5.71 5.03 19.79
C VAL A 127 -6.27 4.80 18.37
N ASN A 128 -6.24 5.82 17.50
CA ASN A 128 -6.63 5.66 16.10
C ASN A 128 -5.74 4.67 15.35
N GLY A 129 -4.42 4.68 15.60
CA GLY A 129 -3.49 3.72 15.02
C GLY A 129 -3.74 2.29 15.49
N ILE A 130 -4.28 2.08 16.69
CA ILE A 130 -4.75 0.75 17.16
C ILE A 130 -5.96 0.30 16.34
N TYR A 131 -6.95 1.16 16.10
CA TYR A 131 -8.10 0.78 15.27
C TYR A 131 -7.70 0.43 13.83
N GLU A 132 -6.77 1.19 13.23
CA GLU A 132 -6.20 0.88 11.93
C GLU A 132 -5.41 -0.45 11.93
N LEU A 133 -4.66 -0.71 13.01
CA LEU A 133 -3.95 -1.99 13.18
C LEU A 133 -4.94 -3.15 13.25
N LEU A 134 -5.98 -3.05 14.09
CA LEU A 134 -7.00 -4.09 14.25
C LEU A 134 -7.69 -4.39 12.91
N ALA A 135 -8.11 -3.37 12.17
CA ALA A 135 -8.71 -3.54 10.86
C ALA A 135 -7.77 -4.26 9.88
N ARG A 136 -6.48 -3.88 9.84
CA ARG A 136 -5.45 -4.48 8.98
C ARG A 136 -5.17 -5.94 9.31
N ILE A 137 -5.22 -6.33 10.59
CA ILE A 137 -5.02 -7.73 11.01
C ILE A 137 -6.32 -8.55 11.03
N GLY A 138 -7.41 -8.01 10.49
CA GLY A 138 -8.69 -8.71 10.35
C GLY A 138 -9.52 -8.80 11.63
N MET A 139 -9.27 -7.95 12.62
CA MET A 139 -10.07 -7.83 13.84
C MET A 139 -11.04 -6.67 13.74
N SER A 140 -12.34 -6.95 13.95
CA SER A 140 -13.38 -5.93 13.96
C SER A 140 -13.72 -5.49 15.38
N TRP A 141 -13.89 -4.18 15.55
CA TRP A 141 -14.39 -3.62 16.79
C TRP A 141 -15.92 -3.77 16.84
N ILE A 142 -16.42 -4.75 17.58
CA ILE A 142 -17.86 -4.97 17.73
C ILE A 142 -18.37 -4.20 18.94
N SER A 143 -19.20 -3.18 18.71
CA SER A 143 -20.01 -2.60 19.78
C SER A 143 -21.17 -3.53 20.08
N ALA A 144 -21.13 -4.23 21.21
CA ALA A 144 -22.34 -4.87 21.70
C ALA A 144 -23.37 -3.78 21.98
N ARG A 145 -24.48 -3.76 21.23
CA ARG A 145 -25.66 -2.96 21.59
C ARG A 145 -26.21 -3.58 22.87
N SER A 146 -26.28 -2.79 23.95
CA SER A 146 -26.98 -3.20 25.14
C SER A 146 -28.44 -3.50 24.74
N LYS A 147 -28.94 -4.70 25.01
CA LYS A 147 -30.36 -4.99 24.87
C LYS A 147 -31.09 -4.11 25.89
N HIS A 148 -32.07 -3.34 25.41
CA HIS A 148 -32.92 -2.57 26.34
C HIS A 148 -33.61 -3.57 27.25
N PRO A 149 -33.67 -3.34 28.59
CA PRO A 149 -34.29 -4.29 29.53
C PRO A 149 -35.74 -4.66 29.18
N GLN A 150 -36.46 -3.77 28.48
CA GLN A 150 -37.86 -3.95 28.01
C GLN A 150 -37.93 -4.35 26.53
N ALA A 151 -36.81 -4.79 25.91
CA ALA A 151 -36.88 -5.24 24.51
C ALA A 151 -37.59 -6.56 24.42
N ASP A 152 -38.76 -6.58 23.79
CA ASP A 152 -39.49 -7.80 23.46
C ASP A 152 -38.82 -8.51 22.28
N ILE A 153 -38.14 -9.62 22.61
CA ILE A 153 -37.39 -10.43 21.63
C ILE A 153 -38.33 -11.06 20.62
N ASN A 154 -39.53 -11.45 21.04
CA ASN A 154 -40.52 -12.10 20.18
C ASN A 154 -41.11 -11.13 19.16
N ALA A 155 -41.38 -9.89 19.56
CA ALA A 155 -41.80 -8.82 18.65
C ALA A 155 -40.70 -8.47 17.63
N GLN A 156 -39.43 -8.47 18.01
CA GLN A 156 -38.31 -8.22 17.09
C GLN A 156 -38.10 -9.35 16.09
N GLU A 157 -38.30 -10.60 16.48
CA GLU A 157 -38.21 -11.76 15.57
C GLU A 157 -39.40 -11.81 14.61
N ALA A 158 -40.58 -11.47 15.06
CA ALA A 158 -41.79 -11.35 14.21
C ALA A 158 -41.59 -10.28 13.12
N PHE A 159 -41.03 -9.10 13.48
CA PHE A 159 -40.74 -8.03 12.54
C PHE A 159 -39.68 -8.41 11.48
N LYS A 160 -38.64 -9.15 11.87
CA LYS A 160 -37.62 -9.65 10.93
C LYS A 160 -38.13 -10.68 9.93
N LYS A 161 -39.18 -11.41 10.27
CA LYS A 161 -39.84 -12.39 9.35
C LYS A 161 -40.79 -11.77 8.36
N THR A 162 -41.17 -10.51 8.55
CA THR A 162 -42.16 -9.78 7.72
C THR A 162 -41.54 -8.78 6.75
N SER A 163 -40.19 -8.59 6.82
CA SER A 163 -39.40 -7.76 5.91
C SER A 163 -38.54 -8.61 4.99
#